data_ba5861236283869078fc83f4d4779358
#
_entry.id   ba5861236283869078fc83f4d4779358
#
_cell.length_a   1.000
_cell.length_b   1.000
_cell.length_c   1.000
_cell.angle_alpha   90.00
_cell.angle_beta   90.00
_cell.angle_gamma   90.00
#
_symmetry.space_group_name_H-M   'P 1'
#
loop_
_entity.id
_entity.type
_entity.pdbx_description
1 polymer ?
#
loop_
_entity_poly.entity_id
_entity_poly.type
_entity_poly.pdbx_seq_one_letter_code
_entity_poly.pdbx_strand_id
1 'polypeptide(L)'
;MSDTIDFTLMYAMHDALRRDLEHIAKAAERTDDDPRRILAAAAGWELFKKVLHIHHTAEDEALWPPLRDALASRPDDLAVVDAMEDEHARIDPLLDAVDAALADRERGPEQLAGLADELAVQLTAHLTHEEDVTLPLIERTLTPPQLLNFGGVHAAKGGADGPVLTAWMLEGADERTLAATLAILPEPVRAAYRDEWRPAYVAQDWWGAGA
;
A
#
# COMPACT_ATOMS: atom_id res chain seq x y z
N MET A 1 -19.12 17.03 -16.46
CA MET A 1 -18.14 16.10 -15.89
C MET A 1 -18.15 16.41 -14.39
N SER A 2 -18.25 15.41 -13.54
CA SER A 2 -18.25 15.64 -12.09
C SER A 2 -16.89 16.22 -11.69
N ASP A 3 -16.90 17.37 -11.00
CA ASP A 3 -15.69 18.01 -10.44
C ASP A 3 -15.21 17.30 -9.16
N THR A 4 -15.79 16.14 -8.83
CA THR A 4 -15.49 15.38 -7.64
C THR A 4 -14.27 14.50 -7.88
N ILE A 5 -13.30 14.59 -7.00
CA ILE A 5 -12.10 13.73 -6.96
C ILE A 5 -12.55 12.30 -6.61
N ASP A 6 -12.00 11.31 -7.30
CA ASP A 6 -12.30 9.90 -7.10
C ASP A 6 -11.10 9.21 -6.44
N PHE A 7 -11.28 8.74 -5.21
CA PHE A 7 -10.27 8.02 -4.42
C PHE A 7 -10.44 6.49 -4.46
N THR A 8 -11.22 5.96 -5.39
CA THR A 8 -11.46 4.50 -5.48
C THR A 8 -10.15 3.68 -5.52
N LEU A 9 -9.15 4.14 -6.28
CA LEU A 9 -7.85 3.46 -6.35
C LEU A 9 -7.06 3.57 -5.05
N MET A 10 -7.16 4.70 -4.34
CA MET A 10 -6.51 4.91 -3.05
C MET A 10 -7.07 3.92 -2.01
N TYR A 11 -8.39 3.88 -1.85
CA TYR A 11 -9.03 2.92 -0.95
C TYR A 11 -8.73 1.47 -1.31
N ALA A 12 -8.73 1.11 -2.60
CA ALA A 12 -8.38 -0.24 -3.03
C ALA A 12 -6.92 -0.61 -2.69
N MET A 13 -6.00 0.34 -2.80
CA MET A 13 -4.61 0.20 -2.39
C MET A 13 -4.48 -0.03 -0.88
N HIS A 14 -5.15 0.79 -0.08
CA HIS A 14 -5.16 0.70 1.38
C HIS A 14 -5.76 -0.62 1.87
N ASP A 15 -6.86 -1.07 1.29
CA ASP A 15 -7.49 -2.36 1.61
C ASP A 15 -6.55 -3.52 1.31
N ALA A 16 -5.82 -3.46 0.18
CA ALA A 16 -4.84 -4.47 -0.16
C ALA A 16 -3.64 -4.48 0.80
N LEU A 17 -3.15 -3.31 1.24
CA LEU A 17 -2.12 -3.20 2.27
C LEU A 17 -2.59 -3.80 3.61
N ARG A 18 -3.82 -3.49 4.06
CA ARG A 18 -4.40 -4.07 5.29
C ARG A 18 -4.54 -5.58 5.19
N ARG A 19 -5.00 -6.11 4.05
CA ARG A 19 -5.06 -7.55 3.80
C ARG A 19 -3.68 -8.20 3.96
N ASP A 20 -2.64 -7.61 3.41
CA ASP A 20 -1.30 -8.18 3.47
C ASP A 20 -0.70 -8.07 4.89
N LEU A 21 -1.04 -7.03 5.69
CA LEU A 21 -0.70 -7.00 7.11
C LEU A 21 -1.31 -8.18 7.88
N GLU A 22 -2.53 -8.61 7.54
CA GLU A 22 -3.13 -9.81 8.12
C GLU A 22 -2.36 -11.10 7.76
N HIS A 23 -1.86 -11.18 6.52
CA HIS A 23 -1.02 -12.31 6.10
C HIS A 23 0.32 -12.32 6.84
N ILE A 24 0.95 -11.17 7.01
CA ILE A 24 2.21 -11.00 7.75
C ILE A 24 2.01 -11.42 9.22
N ALA A 25 0.96 -10.93 9.88
CA ALA A 25 0.64 -11.29 11.26
C ALA A 25 0.43 -12.81 11.41
N LYS A 26 -0.39 -13.42 10.55
CA LYS A 26 -0.62 -14.88 10.54
C LYS A 26 0.67 -15.68 10.35
N ALA A 27 1.57 -15.21 9.47
CA ALA A 27 2.85 -15.87 9.25
C ALA A 27 3.78 -15.76 10.48
N ALA A 28 3.78 -14.60 11.15
CA ALA A 28 4.60 -14.35 12.34
C ALA A 28 4.09 -15.10 13.61
N GLU A 29 2.81 -15.41 13.70
CA GLU A 29 2.20 -16.14 14.84
C GLU A 29 2.39 -17.67 14.77
N ARG A 30 2.88 -18.23 13.67
CA ARG A 30 3.03 -19.69 13.52
C ARG A 30 4.07 -20.23 14.49
N THR A 31 3.72 -21.37 15.13
CA THR A 31 4.57 -22.03 16.15
C THR A 31 5.14 -23.36 15.72
N ASP A 32 4.67 -23.91 14.61
CA ASP A 32 5.02 -25.23 14.08
C ASP A 32 6.23 -25.21 13.12
N ASP A 33 6.50 -24.05 12.53
CA ASP A 33 7.63 -23.79 11.65
C ASP A 33 8.40 -22.54 12.11
N ASP A 34 9.61 -22.32 11.57
CA ASP A 34 10.35 -21.07 11.79
C ASP A 34 9.65 -19.91 11.02
N PRO A 35 8.99 -18.97 11.69
CA PRO A 35 8.24 -17.90 11.02
C PRO A 35 9.11 -17.07 10.08
N ARG A 36 10.42 -16.94 10.38
CA ARG A 36 11.36 -16.19 9.55
C ARG A 36 11.53 -16.85 8.18
N ARG A 37 11.65 -18.18 8.14
CA ARG A 37 11.81 -18.91 6.86
C ARG A 37 10.54 -18.81 6.03
N ILE A 38 9.40 -18.88 6.66
CA ILE A 38 8.11 -18.75 5.99
C ILE A 38 8.00 -17.35 5.38
N LEU A 39 8.23 -16.31 6.17
CA LEU A 39 8.11 -14.93 5.70
C LEU A 39 9.21 -14.57 4.70
N ALA A 40 10.46 -15.00 4.93
CA ALA A 40 11.56 -14.76 3.99
C ALA A 40 11.36 -15.46 2.65
N ALA A 41 10.73 -16.64 2.63
CA ALA A 41 10.39 -17.35 1.40
C ALA A 41 9.14 -16.79 0.71
N ALA A 42 8.35 -15.99 1.42
CA ALA A 42 7.11 -15.45 0.88
C ALA A 42 7.38 -14.30 -0.09
N ALA A 43 7.13 -14.51 -1.37
CA ALA A 43 7.19 -13.45 -2.37
C ALA A 43 6.23 -12.28 -2.03
N GLY A 44 5.21 -12.55 -1.23
CA GLY A 44 4.27 -11.56 -0.71
C GLY A 44 4.93 -10.46 0.11
N TRP A 45 5.89 -10.80 1.01
CA TRP A 45 6.62 -9.80 1.80
C TRP A 45 7.40 -8.82 0.90
N GLU A 46 8.10 -9.35 -0.10
CA GLU A 46 8.84 -8.49 -1.04
C GLU A 46 7.89 -7.63 -1.90
N LEU A 47 6.76 -8.19 -2.31
CA LEU A 47 5.75 -7.42 -3.04
C LEU A 47 5.12 -6.34 -2.16
N PHE A 48 4.77 -6.66 -0.92
CA PHE A 48 4.24 -5.72 0.06
C PHE A 48 5.18 -4.53 0.28
N LYS A 49 6.47 -4.78 0.59
CA LYS A 49 7.46 -3.70 0.75
C LYS A 49 7.57 -2.83 -0.50
N LYS A 50 7.61 -3.46 -1.67
CA LYS A 50 7.70 -2.75 -2.95
C LYS A 50 6.50 -1.85 -3.19
N VAL A 51 5.30 -2.37 -2.97
CA VAL A 51 4.06 -1.60 -3.14
C VAL A 51 4.00 -0.43 -2.18
N LEU A 52 4.27 -0.68 -0.90
CA LEU A 52 4.25 0.36 0.12
C LEU A 52 5.26 1.47 -0.20
N HIS A 53 6.48 1.11 -0.60
CA HIS A 53 7.48 2.07 -1.03
C HIS A 53 7.06 2.90 -2.25
N ILE A 54 6.44 2.26 -3.26
CA ILE A 54 5.91 2.96 -4.44
C ILE A 54 4.82 3.95 -4.01
N HIS A 55 3.91 3.53 -3.14
CA HIS A 55 2.78 4.32 -2.65
C HIS A 55 3.28 5.56 -1.91
N HIS A 56 4.01 5.41 -0.82
CA HIS A 56 4.55 6.51 -0.02
C HIS A 56 5.43 7.46 -0.86
N THR A 57 6.35 6.93 -1.67
CA THR A 57 7.22 7.80 -2.48
C THR A 57 6.49 8.52 -3.61
N ALA A 58 5.36 8.01 -4.09
CA ALA A 58 4.52 8.73 -5.06
C ALA A 58 3.77 9.88 -4.39
N GLU A 59 3.33 9.71 -3.15
CA GLU A 59 2.70 10.75 -2.35
C GLU A 59 3.69 11.87 -2.01
N ASP A 60 4.86 11.49 -1.49
CA ASP A 60 5.92 12.45 -1.18
C ASP A 60 6.36 13.28 -2.39
N GLU A 61 6.37 12.66 -3.58
CA GLU A 61 6.81 13.32 -4.81
C GLU A 61 5.72 14.15 -5.48
N ALA A 62 4.47 13.69 -5.49
CA ALA A 62 3.44 14.23 -6.36
C ALA A 62 2.13 14.63 -5.67
N LEU A 63 1.92 14.27 -4.40
CA LEU A 63 0.70 14.60 -3.67
C LEU A 63 0.96 15.69 -2.61
N TRP A 64 1.97 15.51 -1.76
CA TRP A 64 2.27 16.48 -0.70
C TRP A 64 2.76 17.84 -1.21
N PRO A 65 3.65 17.96 -2.20
CA PRO A 65 4.14 19.27 -2.65
C PRO A 65 3.02 20.20 -3.14
N PRO A 66 2.13 19.83 -4.07
CA PRO A 66 1.04 20.71 -4.48
C PRO A 66 0.03 20.98 -3.36
N LEU A 67 -0.17 20.05 -2.43
CA LEU A 67 -1.03 20.25 -1.27
C LEU A 67 -0.43 21.29 -0.32
N ARG A 68 0.87 21.21 -0.01
CA ARG A 68 1.61 22.21 0.78
C ARG A 68 1.54 23.60 0.17
N ASP A 69 1.74 23.71 -1.14
CA ASP A 69 1.68 24.99 -1.85
C ASP A 69 0.28 25.62 -1.71
N ALA A 70 -0.77 24.84 -1.89
CA ALA A 70 -2.15 25.31 -1.76
C ALA A 70 -2.53 25.66 -0.31
N LEU A 71 -1.89 25.05 0.68
CA LEU A 71 -2.14 25.25 2.11
C LEU A 71 -1.20 26.27 2.77
N ALA A 72 -0.30 26.93 2.04
CA ALA A 72 0.75 27.79 2.59
C ALA A 72 0.29 28.85 3.59
N SER A 73 -0.98 29.29 3.53
CA SER A 73 -1.57 30.25 4.47
C SER A 73 -2.46 29.62 5.56
N ARG A 74 -2.48 28.29 5.65
CA ARG A 74 -3.39 27.50 6.52
C ARG A 74 -2.55 26.56 7.42
N PRO A 75 -1.95 27.09 8.51
CA PRO A 75 -0.98 26.33 9.32
C PRO A 75 -1.56 25.05 9.96
N ASP A 76 -2.84 25.07 10.36
CA ASP A 76 -3.47 23.89 10.95
C ASP A 76 -3.65 22.75 9.92
N ASP A 77 -3.93 23.10 8.66
CA ASP A 77 -4.01 22.10 7.58
C ASP A 77 -2.62 21.63 7.10
N LEU A 78 -1.61 22.52 7.14
CA LEU A 78 -0.21 22.11 6.89
C LEU A 78 0.27 21.08 7.91
N ALA A 79 -0.14 21.19 9.17
CA ALA A 79 0.21 20.21 10.20
C ALA A 79 -0.31 18.80 9.89
N VAL A 80 -1.41 18.67 9.13
CA VAL A 80 -1.90 17.37 8.65
C VAL A 80 -0.90 16.74 7.66
N VAL A 81 -0.39 17.54 6.73
CA VAL A 81 0.61 17.07 5.75
C VAL A 81 1.93 16.71 6.43
N ASP A 82 2.38 17.53 7.41
CA ASP A 82 3.57 17.24 8.21
C ASP A 82 3.41 15.90 8.96
N ALA A 83 2.21 15.61 9.48
CA ALA A 83 1.93 14.36 10.16
C ALA A 83 2.04 13.13 9.23
N MET A 84 1.57 13.24 7.96
CA MET A 84 1.70 12.15 6.98
C MET A 84 3.17 11.82 6.70
N GLU A 85 4.01 12.83 6.44
CA GLU A 85 5.45 12.64 6.22
C GLU A 85 6.16 12.05 7.46
N ASP A 86 5.79 12.51 8.66
CA ASP A 86 6.31 11.97 9.92
C ASP A 86 5.88 10.49 10.14
N GLU A 87 4.70 10.11 9.67
CA GLU A 87 4.19 8.74 9.73
C GLU A 87 4.93 7.83 8.76
N HIS A 88 5.17 8.25 7.51
CA HIS A 88 6.04 7.54 6.57
C HIS A 88 7.43 7.29 7.16
N ALA A 89 8.05 8.35 7.72
CA ALA A 89 9.37 8.25 8.34
C ALA A 89 9.43 7.29 9.55
N ARG A 90 8.30 6.96 10.19
CA ARG A 90 8.23 5.95 11.26
C ARG A 90 7.99 4.53 10.75
N ILE A 91 7.34 4.38 9.60
CA ILE A 91 7.00 3.08 9.02
C ILE A 91 8.22 2.45 8.32
N ASP A 92 8.97 3.21 7.54
CA ASP A 92 10.12 2.69 6.79
C ASP A 92 11.15 1.94 7.66
N PRO A 93 11.56 2.44 8.84
CA PRO A 93 12.48 1.72 9.72
C PRO A 93 11.94 0.39 10.25
N LEU A 94 10.60 0.20 10.31
CA LEU A 94 10.01 -1.06 10.73
C LEU A 94 10.17 -2.15 9.66
N LEU A 95 10.10 -1.78 8.38
CA LEU A 95 10.39 -2.72 7.28
C LEU A 95 11.82 -3.21 7.35
N ASP A 96 12.77 -2.30 7.57
CA ASP A 96 14.19 -2.65 7.74
C ASP A 96 14.43 -3.51 8.98
N ALA A 97 13.71 -3.25 10.08
CA ALA A 97 13.80 -4.05 11.30
C ALA A 97 13.26 -5.46 11.11
N VAL A 98 12.15 -5.63 10.38
CA VAL A 98 11.62 -6.95 10.00
C VAL A 98 12.64 -7.70 9.14
N ASP A 99 13.22 -7.07 8.12
CA ASP A 99 14.25 -7.67 7.28
C ASP A 99 15.49 -8.08 8.11
N ALA A 100 15.92 -7.25 9.06
CA ALA A 100 17.02 -7.57 9.96
C ALA A 100 16.69 -8.76 10.88
N ALA A 101 15.46 -8.84 11.40
CA ALA A 101 15.01 -9.98 12.19
C ALA A 101 14.92 -11.26 11.36
N LEU A 102 14.49 -11.18 10.09
CA LEU A 102 14.52 -12.34 9.16
C LEU A 102 15.94 -12.84 8.90
N ALA A 103 16.92 -11.97 8.90
CA ALA A 103 18.34 -12.33 8.70
C ALA A 103 19.03 -12.83 9.99
N ASP A 104 18.55 -12.47 11.19
CA ASP A 104 19.14 -12.86 12.47
C ASP A 104 18.68 -14.26 12.91
N ARG A 105 19.61 -15.24 12.83
CA ARG A 105 19.31 -16.65 13.16
C ARG A 105 19.12 -16.89 14.67
N GLU A 106 19.64 -16.04 15.52
CA GLU A 106 19.65 -16.25 16.97
C GLU A 106 18.47 -15.56 17.66
N ARG A 107 18.24 -14.28 17.33
CA ARG A 107 17.27 -13.43 18.04
C ARG A 107 16.04 -13.08 17.20
N GLY A 108 16.14 -13.22 15.88
CA GLY A 108 15.06 -12.85 14.96
C GLY A 108 13.71 -13.51 15.27
N PRO A 109 13.63 -14.82 15.60
CA PRO A 109 12.33 -15.45 15.92
C PRO A 109 11.58 -14.81 17.08
N GLU A 110 12.33 -14.35 18.11
CA GLU A 110 11.77 -13.72 19.30
C GLU A 110 11.30 -12.28 19.00
N GLN A 111 11.84 -11.64 17.99
CA GLN A 111 11.56 -10.24 17.65
C GLN A 111 10.49 -10.10 16.55
N LEU A 112 10.41 -11.08 15.63
CA LEU A 112 9.62 -10.97 14.41
C LEU A 112 8.12 -10.70 14.67
N ALA A 113 7.52 -11.41 15.62
CA ALA A 113 6.11 -11.22 15.95
C ALA A 113 5.83 -9.80 16.47
N GLY A 114 6.68 -9.30 17.39
CA GLY A 114 6.53 -7.94 17.91
C GLY A 114 6.74 -6.86 16.85
N LEU A 115 7.67 -7.06 15.91
CA LEU A 115 7.91 -6.14 14.80
C LEU A 115 6.76 -6.15 13.78
N ALA A 116 6.20 -7.33 13.49
CA ALA A 116 5.04 -7.47 12.63
C ALA A 116 3.80 -6.78 13.23
N ASP A 117 3.57 -6.95 14.54
CA ASP A 117 2.49 -6.27 15.26
C ASP A 117 2.66 -4.76 15.25
N GLU A 118 3.88 -4.27 15.49
CA GLU A 118 4.16 -2.82 15.47
C GLU A 118 3.96 -2.24 14.08
N LEU A 119 4.43 -2.91 13.03
CA LEU A 119 4.19 -2.51 11.64
C LEU A 119 2.68 -2.45 11.34
N ALA A 120 1.94 -3.48 11.74
CA ALA A 120 0.49 -3.52 11.52
C ALA A 120 -0.23 -2.37 12.23
N VAL A 121 0.14 -2.05 13.48
CA VAL A 121 -0.43 -0.94 14.25
C VAL A 121 -0.10 0.40 13.60
N GLN A 122 1.17 0.65 13.28
CA GLN A 122 1.61 1.94 12.73
C GLN A 122 1.03 2.18 11.33
N LEU A 123 1.10 1.20 10.44
CA LEU A 123 0.58 1.35 9.09
C LEU A 123 -0.95 1.46 9.09
N THR A 124 -1.67 0.66 9.87
CA THR A 124 -3.13 0.78 9.95
C THR A 124 -3.56 2.15 10.49
N ALA A 125 -2.86 2.69 11.48
CA ALA A 125 -3.13 4.01 12.03
C ALA A 125 -2.89 5.11 10.98
N HIS A 126 -1.78 5.01 10.23
CA HIS A 126 -1.45 5.91 9.13
C HIS A 126 -2.54 5.89 8.05
N LEU A 127 -2.87 4.72 7.48
CA LEU A 127 -3.88 4.59 6.43
C LEU A 127 -5.26 5.13 6.90
N THR A 128 -5.62 4.92 8.17
CA THR A 128 -6.87 5.44 8.73
C THR A 128 -6.82 6.96 8.86
N HIS A 129 -5.70 7.52 9.32
CA HIS A 129 -5.52 8.96 9.44
C HIS A 129 -5.57 9.63 8.07
N GLU A 130 -4.96 9.02 7.07
CA GLU A 130 -5.04 9.53 5.70
C GLU A 130 -6.48 9.52 5.19
N GLU A 131 -7.20 8.41 5.32
CA GLU A 131 -8.58 8.26 4.85
C GLU A 131 -9.54 9.22 5.55
N ASP A 132 -9.42 9.37 6.87
CA ASP A 132 -10.36 10.15 7.68
C ASP A 132 -10.10 11.67 7.63
N VAL A 133 -8.85 12.10 7.45
CA VAL A 133 -8.44 13.50 7.59
C VAL A 133 -7.83 14.04 6.30
N THR A 134 -6.86 13.32 5.72
CA THR A 134 -6.05 13.85 4.62
C THR A 134 -6.78 13.78 3.28
N LEU A 135 -7.46 12.68 2.94
CA LEU A 135 -8.23 12.58 1.70
C LEU A 135 -9.37 13.62 1.62
N PRO A 136 -10.15 13.89 2.70
CA PRO A 136 -11.08 15.03 2.71
C PRO A 136 -10.40 16.39 2.57
N LEU A 137 -9.17 16.56 3.07
CA LEU A 137 -8.39 17.79 2.87
C LEU A 137 -7.95 17.93 1.40
N ILE A 138 -7.48 16.86 0.78
CA ILE A 138 -7.11 16.80 -0.64
C ILE A 138 -8.33 17.14 -1.51
N GLU A 139 -9.50 16.52 -1.26
CA GLU A 139 -10.71 16.72 -2.05
C GLU A 139 -11.12 18.19 -2.15
N ARG A 140 -11.01 18.94 -1.03
CA ARG A 140 -11.38 20.37 -0.99
C ARG A 140 -10.26 21.34 -1.41
N THR A 141 -9.04 20.82 -1.68
CA THR A 141 -7.85 21.65 -1.89
C THR A 141 -7.23 21.46 -3.26
N LEU A 142 -7.05 20.22 -3.71
CA LEU A 142 -6.42 19.91 -4.98
C LEU A 142 -7.43 19.86 -6.13
N THR A 143 -6.90 19.97 -7.33
CA THR A 143 -7.66 19.86 -8.58
C THR A 143 -7.55 18.46 -9.18
N PRO A 144 -8.54 18.01 -9.98
CA PRO A 144 -8.45 16.73 -10.68
C PRO A 144 -7.17 16.53 -11.51
N PRO A 145 -6.60 17.54 -12.22
CA PRO A 145 -5.32 17.38 -12.89
C PRO A 145 -4.14 17.07 -11.96
N GLN A 146 -4.11 17.63 -10.73
CA GLN A 146 -3.06 17.34 -9.76
C GLN A 146 -3.13 15.90 -9.27
N LEU A 147 -4.34 15.39 -9.02
CA LEU A 147 -4.54 14.00 -8.64
C LEU A 147 -4.22 13.04 -9.80
N LEU A 148 -4.53 13.40 -11.04
CA LEU A 148 -4.13 12.64 -12.22
C LEU A 148 -2.60 12.57 -12.36
N ASN A 149 -1.89 13.67 -12.03
CA ASN A 149 -0.42 13.66 -11.99
C ASN A 149 0.11 12.68 -10.94
N PHE A 150 -0.45 12.68 -9.73
CA PHE A 150 -0.11 11.69 -8.70
C PHE A 150 -0.30 10.26 -9.20
N GLY A 151 -1.46 9.93 -9.77
CA GLY A 151 -1.73 8.62 -10.35
C GLY A 151 -0.73 8.25 -11.47
N GLY A 152 -0.32 9.23 -12.29
CA GLY A 152 0.71 9.05 -13.31
C GLY A 152 2.09 8.74 -12.74
N VAL A 153 2.51 9.43 -11.68
CA VAL A 153 3.78 9.18 -10.97
C VAL A 153 3.75 7.80 -10.32
N HIS A 154 2.66 7.45 -9.63
CA HIS A 154 2.48 6.12 -9.02
C HIS A 154 2.59 5.01 -10.07
N ALA A 155 1.90 5.14 -11.21
CA ALA A 155 1.97 4.17 -12.30
C ALA A 155 3.38 4.08 -12.92
N ALA A 156 4.08 5.21 -13.07
CA ALA A 156 5.45 5.25 -13.58
C ALA A 156 6.44 4.54 -12.64
N LYS A 157 6.30 4.72 -11.33
CA LYS A 157 7.09 4.00 -10.32
C LYS A 157 6.83 2.49 -10.35
N GLY A 158 5.59 2.07 -10.59
CA GLY A 158 5.24 0.66 -10.79
C GLY A 158 5.86 0.04 -12.05
N GLY A 159 6.02 0.81 -13.11
CA GLY A 159 6.74 0.41 -14.33
C GLY A 159 6.31 -0.93 -14.90
N ALA A 160 7.29 -1.83 -15.10
CA ALA A 160 7.05 -3.18 -15.64
C ALA A 160 6.26 -4.09 -14.69
N ASP A 161 6.17 -3.77 -13.41
CA ASP A 161 5.41 -4.54 -12.42
C ASP A 161 3.91 -4.17 -12.39
N GLY A 162 3.48 -3.17 -13.16
CA GLY A 162 2.07 -2.75 -13.27
C GLY A 162 1.06 -3.89 -13.33
N PRO A 163 1.28 -4.94 -14.14
CA PRO A 163 0.42 -6.12 -14.17
C PRO A 163 0.25 -6.82 -12.81
N VAL A 164 1.35 -7.11 -12.11
CA VAL A 164 1.28 -7.79 -10.81
C VAL A 164 0.73 -6.86 -9.73
N LEU A 165 1.08 -5.58 -9.76
CA LEU A 165 0.57 -4.58 -8.80
C LEU A 165 -0.94 -4.38 -8.93
N THR A 166 -1.46 -4.34 -10.16
CA THR A 166 -2.91 -4.25 -10.41
C THR A 166 -3.64 -5.51 -9.92
N ALA A 167 -3.09 -6.69 -10.19
CA ALA A 167 -3.69 -7.94 -9.75
C ALA A 167 -3.63 -8.08 -8.22
N TRP A 168 -2.52 -7.69 -7.59
CA TRP A 168 -2.35 -7.62 -6.14
C TRP A 168 -3.37 -6.69 -5.47
N MET A 169 -3.53 -5.47 -5.99
CA MET A 169 -4.47 -4.49 -5.44
C MET A 169 -5.92 -5.00 -5.45
N LEU A 170 -6.29 -5.76 -6.48
CA LEU A 170 -7.66 -6.24 -6.66
C LEU A 170 -7.92 -7.65 -6.13
N GLU A 171 -6.88 -8.33 -5.61
CA GLU A 171 -7.07 -9.66 -5.00
C GLU A 171 -7.86 -9.54 -3.70
N GLY A 172 -8.90 -10.37 -3.56
CA GLY A 172 -9.79 -10.36 -2.41
C GLY A 172 -10.73 -9.15 -2.30
N ALA A 173 -10.66 -8.19 -3.23
CA ALA A 173 -11.58 -7.07 -3.26
C ALA A 173 -13.03 -7.55 -3.42
N ASP A 174 -13.97 -6.89 -2.74
CA ASP A 174 -15.38 -7.16 -2.91
C ASP A 174 -15.85 -6.78 -4.34
N GLU A 175 -17.00 -7.33 -4.74
CA GLU A 175 -17.55 -7.14 -6.11
C GLU A 175 -17.75 -5.65 -6.47
N ARG A 176 -18.09 -4.81 -5.50
CA ARG A 176 -18.32 -3.38 -5.71
C ARG A 176 -17.00 -2.65 -5.95
N THR A 177 -16.01 -2.88 -5.10
CA THR A 177 -14.66 -2.30 -5.23
C THR A 177 -14.01 -2.75 -6.52
N LEU A 178 -14.08 -4.06 -6.84
CA LEU A 178 -13.57 -4.60 -8.11
C LEU A 178 -14.24 -3.93 -9.32
N ALA A 179 -15.56 -3.85 -9.33
CA ALA A 179 -16.30 -3.24 -10.44
C ALA A 179 -15.98 -1.74 -10.59
N ALA A 180 -15.90 -0.99 -9.47
CA ALA A 180 -15.59 0.43 -9.47
C ALA A 180 -14.17 0.68 -10.00
N THR A 181 -13.18 -0.08 -9.50
CA THR A 181 -11.78 0.02 -9.96
C THR A 181 -11.64 -0.32 -11.43
N LEU A 182 -12.25 -1.43 -11.88
CA LEU A 182 -12.20 -1.81 -13.29
C LEU A 182 -12.89 -0.79 -14.21
N ALA A 183 -13.92 -0.09 -13.73
CA ALA A 183 -14.60 0.94 -14.52
C ALA A 183 -13.71 2.14 -14.85
N ILE A 184 -12.74 2.47 -14.00
CA ILE A 184 -11.79 3.58 -14.19
C ILE A 184 -10.71 3.19 -15.21
N LEU A 185 -10.36 1.91 -15.31
CA LEU A 185 -9.28 1.43 -16.17
C LEU A 185 -9.70 1.38 -17.65
N PRO A 186 -8.79 1.67 -18.60
CA PRO A 186 -9.04 1.51 -20.04
C PRO A 186 -9.37 0.05 -20.39
N GLU A 187 -10.21 -0.15 -21.43
CA GLU A 187 -10.62 -1.50 -21.86
C GLU A 187 -9.46 -2.48 -22.12
N PRO A 188 -8.36 -2.09 -22.79
CA PRO A 188 -7.21 -2.99 -22.96
C PRO A 188 -6.61 -3.48 -21.62
N VAL A 189 -6.57 -2.61 -20.59
CA VAL A 189 -6.06 -2.93 -19.26
C VAL A 189 -7.02 -3.89 -18.54
N ARG A 190 -8.34 -3.65 -18.64
CA ARG A 190 -9.36 -4.57 -18.09
C ARG A 190 -9.28 -5.95 -18.70
N ALA A 191 -9.12 -6.03 -20.03
CA ALA A 191 -8.96 -7.30 -20.74
C ALA A 191 -7.68 -8.02 -20.27
N ALA A 192 -6.54 -7.34 -20.26
CA ALA A 192 -5.27 -7.91 -19.78
C ALA A 192 -5.36 -8.36 -18.33
N TYR A 193 -5.98 -7.57 -17.44
CA TYR A 193 -6.21 -7.98 -16.06
C TYR A 193 -7.00 -9.28 -15.97
N ARG A 194 -8.13 -9.40 -16.67
CA ARG A 194 -9.02 -10.56 -16.63
C ARG A 194 -8.36 -11.79 -17.23
N ASP A 195 -7.71 -11.64 -18.39
CA ASP A 195 -7.32 -12.76 -19.23
C ASP A 195 -5.87 -13.22 -18.98
N GLU A 196 -5.01 -12.34 -18.40
CA GLU A 196 -3.58 -12.61 -18.20
C GLU A 196 -3.11 -12.34 -16.77
N TRP A 197 -3.31 -11.13 -16.22
CA TRP A 197 -2.65 -10.70 -14.99
C TRP A 197 -3.20 -11.39 -13.74
N ARG A 198 -4.52 -11.39 -13.57
CA ARG A 198 -5.15 -12.06 -12.44
C ARG A 198 -4.90 -13.58 -12.44
N PRO A 199 -5.05 -14.32 -13.56
CA PRO A 199 -4.68 -15.73 -13.60
C PRO A 199 -3.22 -15.98 -13.24
N ALA A 200 -2.27 -15.18 -13.74
CA ALA A 200 -0.86 -15.30 -13.41
C ALA A 200 -0.58 -15.02 -11.93
N TYR A 201 -1.22 -13.99 -11.36
CA TYR A 201 -1.08 -13.64 -9.95
C TYR A 201 -1.60 -14.75 -9.02
N VAL A 202 -2.79 -15.27 -9.29
CA VAL A 202 -3.42 -16.33 -8.47
C VAL A 202 -2.67 -17.67 -8.58
N ALA A 203 -1.98 -17.92 -9.70
CA ALA A 203 -1.18 -19.13 -9.88
C ALA A 203 0.11 -19.14 -9.03
N GLN A 204 0.52 -17.99 -8.49
CA GLN A 204 1.70 -17.87 -7.65
C GLN A 204 1.33 -17.98 -6.16
N ASP A 205 2.12 -18.76 -5.41
CA ASP A 205 2.03 -18.76 -3.94
C ASP A 205 2.78 -17.55 -3.38
N TRP A 206 2.02 -16.53 -2.95
CA TRP A 206 2.58 -15.27 -2.45
C TRP A 206 2.97 -15.31 -0.98
N TRP A 207 2.40 -16.25 -0.19
CA TRP A 207 2.56 -16.26 1.27
C TRP A 207 3.08 -17.61 1.82
N GLY A 208 3.48 -18.52 0.96
CA GLY A 208 3.89 -19.88 1.33
C GLY A 208 2.71 -20.82 1.59
N ALA A 209 2.88 -22.09 1.30
CA ALA A 209 1.82 -23.09 1.49
C ALA A 209 1.38 -23.13 2.94
N GLY A 210 0.16 -22.69 3.21
CA GLY A 210 -0.48 -22.70 4.53
C GLY A 210 -0.55 -21.37 5.26
N ALA A 211 -0.36 -20.23 4.57
CA ALA A 211 -0.75 -18.91 5.09
C ALA A 211 -2.27 -18.75 5.10
#